data_961e87be7088ad2b229865b49f3b0a6c
#
_entry.id   961e87be7088ad2b229865b49f3b0a6c
#
_cell.length_a   1.000
_cell.length_b   1.000
_cell.length_c   1.000
_cell.angle_alpha   90.00
_cell.angle_beta   90.00
_cell.angle_gamma   90.00
#
_symmetry.space_group_name_H-M   'P 1'
#
loop_
_entity.id
_entity.type
_entity.pdbx_description
1 polymer ?
#
loop_
_entity_poly.entity_id
_entity_poly.type
_entity_poly.pdbx_seq_one_letter_code
_entity_poly.pdbx_strand_id
1 'polypeptide(L)'
;MLQRRVQIFICLILAAGLFSCGSVQMQTAAEPEREIKNITGDLYSFRQGRHLGLFLVTEEGIFVVDPTNHDAAGWLKEQLDERFGVPVKYVIYSHSHNDHASGGDVFADTATFVGHENIEQNLQRPADDAPLLAREQLWDKNGDGRIQESEAGGYIGLDIAPDGFPRYDTDQSGWLSRAEIWASRFGGGTIRAPDIYYSDRLSLSLGGKTVELHYLGENHSDDMTVTLFPEERVIHTVDSLIPNRLPWRSLDGGFLPEWIDWLYAVAELDFDTVVPGHESPGTKEDVLEQAVYLEELRDAVQAAIDEGKTLEEMVDTILMEDYVDMIEYDLSRERNVIGAYEILMSSGE
;
A
#
# COMPACT_ATOMS: atom_id res chain seq x y z
N MET A 1 17.56 -97.38 -1.41
CA MET A 1 16.56 -96.29 -1.40
C MET A 1 17.28 -95.02 -1.08
N LEU A 2 17.46 -94.17 -2.08
CA LEU A 2 18.36 -93.03 -2.06
C LEU A 2 17.65 -91.77 -1.50
N GLN A 3 18.17 -91.20 -0.41
CA GLN A 3 17.79 -89.85 0.08
C GLN A 3 18.64 -88.85 -0.65
N ARG A 4 18.02 -87.96 -1.42
CA ARG A 4 18.67 -86.76 -1.98
C ARG A 4 18.53 -85.59 -0.99
N ARG A 5 19.66 -85.15 -0.51
CA ARG A 5 19.77 -83.88 0.23
C ARG A 5 19.80 -82.68 -0.76
N VAL A 6 18.86 -81.80 -0.60
CA VAL A 6 18.87 -80.50 -1.29
C VAL A 6 19.60 -79.52 -0.41
N GLN A 7 20.71 -78.95 -0.91
CA GLN A 7 21.42 -77.82 -0.31
C GLN A 7 20.80 -76.57 -0.84
N ILE A 8 20.27 -75.72 0.09
CA ILE A 8 19.82 -74.38 -0.21
C ILE A 8 21.00 -73.42 -0.02
N PHE A 9 21.46 -72.78 -1.11
CA PHE A 9 22.40 -71.65 -1.08
C PHE A 9 21.63 -70.36 -0.80
N ILE A 10 21.90 -69.71 0.34
CA ILE A 10 21.41 -68.39 0.64
C ILE A 10 22.46 -67.43 0.11
N CYS A 11 22.15 -66.73 -0.99
CA CYS A 11 22.92 -65.58 -1.45
C CYS A 11 22.51 -64.33 -0.61
N LEU A 12 23.37 -63.91 0.27
CA LEU A 12 23.27 -62.56 0.88
C LEU A 12 23.70 -61.52 -0.15
N ILE A 13 22.74 -60.73 -0.66
CA ILE A 13 23.01 -59.52 -1.44
C ILE A 13 23.15 -58.36 -0.44
N LEU A 14 24.37 -57.89 -0.23
CA LEU A 14 24.62 -56.63 0.44
C LEU A 14 24.28 -55.48 -0.57
N ALA A 15 23.15 -54.83 -0.37
CA ALA A 15 22.83 -53.58 -1.06
C ALA A 15 23.54 -52.42 -0.31
N ALA A 16 24.66 -51.95 -0.87
CA ALA A 16 25.27 -50.70 -0.45
C ALA A 16 24.42 -49.54 -0.96
N GLY A 17 23.61 -48.93 -0.08
CA GLY A 17 22.86 -47.71 -0.36
C GLY A 17 23.81 -46.55 -0.42
N LEU A 18 24.08 -46.04 -1.62
CA LEU A 18 24.69 -44.73 -1.81
C LEU A 18 23.66 -43.66 -1.45
N PHE A 19 23.77 -43.10 -0.23
CA PHE A 19 23.12 -41.84 0.10
C PHE A 19 23.78 -40.74 -0.71
N SER A 20 23.16 -40.34 -1.82
CA SER A 20 23.47 -39.11 -2.52
C SER A 20 22.98 -37.96 -1.64
N CYS A 21 23.93 -37.27 -0.98
CA CYS A 21 23.68 -36.01 -0.31
C CYS A 21 23.42 -34.95 -1.40
N GLY A 22 22.16 -34.84 -1.83
CA GLY A 22 21.72 -33.74 -2.69
C GLY A 22 21.87 -32.45 -1.91
N SER A 23 22.85 -31.62 -2.26
CA SER A 23 22.92 -30.24 -1.83
C SER A 23 21.64 -29.54 -2.30
N VAL A 24 20.74 -29.22 -1.37
CA VAL A 24 19.65 -28.28 -1.60
C VAL A 24 20.31 -26.93 -1.87
N GLN A 25 20.45 -26.57 -3.13
CA GLN A 25 20.77 -25.19 -3.50
C GLN A 25 19.54 -24.38 -3.05
N MET A 26 19.72 -23.62 -1.94
CA MET A 26 18.81 -22.52 -1.63
C MET A 26 18.89 -21.58 -2.84
N GLN A 27 17.82 -21.54 -3.61
CA GLN A 27 17.62 -20.50 -4.61
C GLN A 27 17.59 -19.19 -3.83
N THR A 28 18.66 -18.40 -3.92
CA THR A 28 18.65 -17.03 -3.44
C THR A 28 17.57 -16.32 -4.23
N ALA A 29 16.60 -15.73 -3.54
CA ALA A 29 15.62 -14.88 -4.18
C ALA A 29 16.40 -13.83 -4.99
N ALA A 30 15.96 -13.56 -6.23
CA ALA A 30 16.55 -12.50 -7.02
C ALA A 30 16.49 -11.19 -6.22
N GLU A 31 17.58 -10.42 -6.22
CA GLU A 31 17.53 -9.11 -5.60
C GLU A 31 16.43 -8.28 -6.27
N PRO A 32 15.66 -7.51 -5.48
CA PRO A 32 14.59 -6.67 -6.04
C PRO A 32 15.21 -5.64 -6.99
N GLU A 33 14.51 -5.38 -8.09
CA GLU A 33 14.91 -4.33 -9.04
C GLU A 33 14.88 -2.97 -8.33
N ARG A 34 15.99 -2.22 -8.42
CA ARG A 34 16.15 -0.90 -7.79
C ARG A 34 16.63 0.11 -8.79
N GLU A 35 16.05 1.30 -8.75
CA GLU A 35 16.40 2.39 -9.67
C GLU A 35 16.38 3.74 -8.93
N ILE A 36 17.28 4.65 -9.32
CA ILE A 36 17.18 6.08 -9.03
C ILE A 36 17.11 6.82 -10.35
N LYS A 37 16.07 7.63 -10.52
CA LYS A 37 15.82 8.40 -11.73
C LYS A 37 15.66 9.88 -11.40
N ASN A 38 16.33 10.75 -12.13
CA ASN A 38 16.10 12.18 -12.04
C ASN A 38 14.74 12.52 -12.66
N ILE A 39 13.91 13.28 -11.93
CA ILE A 39 12.62 13.78 -12.42
C ILE A 39 12.85 15.13 -13.08
N THR A 40 13.35 16.11 -12.32
CA THR A 40 13.69 17.45 -12.80
C THR A 40 14.59 18.15 -11.78
N GLY A 41 15.53 18.98 -12.24
CA GLY A 41 16.45 19.68 -11.35
C GLY A 41 17.17 18.74 -10.39
N ASP A 42 17.02 19.01 -9.11
CA ASP A 42 17.61 18.22 -8.00
C ASP A 42 16.60 17.26 -7.34
N LEU A 43 15.44 17.06 -7.95
CA LEU A 43 14.41 16.12 -7.53
C LEU A 43 14.55 14.79 -8.25
N TYR A 44 14.56 13.70 -7.47
CA TYR A 44 14.73 12.33 -7.94
C TYR A 44 13.62 11.44 -7.38
N SER A 45 13.28 10.41 -8.15
CA SER A 45 12.56 9.25 -7.62
C SER A 45 13.54 8.11 -7.35
N PHE A 46 13.19 7.26 -6.39
CA PHE A 46 13.83 5.97 -6.21
C PHE A 46 12.75 4.89 -6.17
N ARG A 47 13.13 3.69 -6.60
CA ARG A 47 12.19 2.57 -6.73
C ARG A 47 12.81 1.29 -6.20
N GLN A 48 11.99 0.48 -5.54
CA GLN A 48 12.25 -0.93 -5.30
C GLN A 48 11.01 -1.74 -5.71
N GLY A 49 11.14 -2.51 -6.78
CA GLY A 49 9.99 -3.22 -7.35
C GLY A 49 8.88 -2.26 -7.77
N ARG A 50 7.72 -2.35 -7.14
CA ARG A 50 6.55 -1.50 -7.44
C ARG A 50 6.47 -0.23 -6.60
N HIS A 51 7.20 -0.14 -5.49
CA HIS A 51 7.14 0.99 -4.56
C HIS A 51 8.10 2.11 -4.99
N LEU A 52 7.63 3.32 -4.92
CA LEU A 52 8.34 4.51 -5.36
C LEU A 52 8.28 5.58 -4.27
N GLY A 53 9.43 6.16 -3.95
CA GLY A 53 9.54 7.34 -3.11
C GLY A 53 10.34 8.42 -3.81
N LEU A 54 10.44 9.60 -3.20
CA LEU A 54 11.15 10.74 -3.75
C LEU A 54 12.27 11.22 -2.84
N PHE A 55 13.24 11.92 -3.42
CA PHE A 55 14.17 12.73 -2.64
C PHE A 55 14.58 14.00 -3.40
N LEU A 56 14.70 15.08 -2.65
CA LEU A 56 15.18 16.37 -3.13
C LEU A 56 16.53 16.70 -2.51
N VAL A 57 17.53 16.94 -3.35
CA VAL A 57 18.91 17.25 -2.91
C VAL A 57 19.10 18.74 -2.82
N THR A 58 19.72 19.19 -1.72
CA THR A 58 20.14 20.58 -1.54
C THR A 58 21.58 20.63 -1.04
N GLU A 59 22.21 21.81 -1.04
CA GLU A 59 23.57 21.98 -0.50
C GLU A 59 23.68 21.74 1.01
N GLU A 60 22.56 21.85 1.76
CA GLU A 60 22.51 21.69 3.21
C GLU A 60 22.03 20.31 3.68
N GLY A 61 21.53 19.47 2.75
CA GLY A 61 21.01 18.14 3.06
C GLY A 61 19.92 17.71 2.08
N ILE A 62 19.25 16.60 2.41
CA ILE A 62 18.27 15.93 1.55
C ILE A 62 16.93 15.81 2.28
N PHE A 63 15.84 16.05 1.55
CA PHE A 63 14.50 15.60 1.90
C PHE A 63 14.26 14.21 1.29
N VAL A 64 13.80 13.26 2.07
CA VAL A 64 13.29 11.97 1.59
C VAL A 64 11.79 11.92 1.85
N VAL A 65 11.00 11.57 0.86
CA VAL A 65 9.56 11.36 0.96
C VAL A 65 9.29 9.89 0.72
N ASP A 66 8.57 9.27 1.63
CA ASP A 66 8.21 7.84 1.61
C ASP A 66 9.42 6.91 1.46
N PRO A 67 10.15 6.67 2.53
CA PRO A 67 11.34 5.81 2.50
C PRO A 67 11.04 4.34 2.18
N THR A 68 9.78 4.02 1.88
CA THR A 68 9.23 2.70 1.57
C THR A 68 9.49 1.69 2.70
N ASN A 69 10.28 0.65 2.46
CA ASN A 69 10.62 -0.35 3.47
C ASN A 69 12.09 -0.26 3.88
N HIS A 70 12.45 -0.93 4.97
CA HIS A 70 13.79 -0.88 5.57
C HIS A 70 14.90 -1.29 4.60
N ASP A 71 14.68 -2.28 3.74
CA ASP A 71 15.68 -2.75 2.77
C ASP A 71 15.93 -1.72 1.66
N ALA A 72 14.87 -1.12 1.13
CA ALA A 72 14.96 -0.04 0.14
C ALA A 72 15.61 1.21 0.73
N ALA A 73 15.22 1.59 1.95
CA ALA A 73 15.77 2.75 2.65
C ALA A 73 17.26 2.59 2.95
N GLY A 74 17.70 1.38 3.37
CA GLY A 74 19.11 1.07 3.58
C GLY A 74 19.94 1.23 2.31
N TRP A 75 19.46 0.66 1.20
CA TRP A 75 20.10 0.85 -0.10
C TRP A 75 20.11 2.31 -0.53
N LEU A 76 18.98 3.03 -0.36
CA LEU A 76 18.90 4.45 -0.71
C LEU A 76 19.94 5.27 0.08
N LYS A 77 20.06 5.04 1.38
CA LYS A 77 21.03 5.75 2.23
C LYS A 77 22.46 5.60 1.70
N GLU A 78 22.88 4.37 1.33
CA GLU A 78 24.17 4.13 0.71
C GLU A 78 24.34 4.91 -0.61
N GLN A 79 23.31 4.92 -1.47
CA GLN A 79 23.34 5.66 -2.73
C GLN A 79 23.42 7.17 -2.53
N LEU A 80 22.74 7.72 -1.53
CA LEU A 80 22.76 9.15 -1.23
C LEU A 80 24.14 9.58 -0.71
N ASP A 81 24.73 8.78 0.18
CA ASP A 81 26.08 9.04 0.72
C ASP A 81 27.14 9.01 -0.38
N GLU A 82 27.09 8.03 -1.29
CA GLU A 82 28.04 7.90 -2.39
C GLU A 82 27.93 9.03 -3.43
N ARG A 83 26.73 9.46 -3.75
CA ARG A 83 26.47 10.39 -4.87
C ARG A 83 26.53 11.85 -4.47
N PHE A 84 26.03 12.19 -3.28
CA PHE A 84 25.81 13.57 -2.88
C PHE A 84 26.65 13.99 -1.66
N GLY A 85 26.92 13.07 -0.73
CA GLY A 85 27.78 13.34 0.42
C GLY A 85 27.21 14.37 1.41
N VAL A 86 25.88 14.61 1.37
CA VAL A 86 25.14 15.45 2.31
C VAL A 86 24.10 14.60 3.04
N PRO A 87 23.83 14.85 4.35
CA PRO A 87 22.94 14.00 5.12
C PRO A 87 21.47 14.20 4.77
N VAL A 88 20.66 13.14 4.98
CA VAL A 88 19.21 13.29 5.00
C VAL A 88 18.82 14.11 6.23
N LYS A 89 18.09 15.20 6.03
CA LYS A 89 17.66 16.14 7.08
C LYS A 89 16.18 16.00 7.42
N TYR A 90 15.37 15.62 6.45
CA TYR A 90 13.95 15.36 6.66
C TYR A 90 13.54 14.05 6.03
N VAL A 91 12.74 13.27 6.77
CA VAL A 91 11.95 12.18 6.26
C VAL A 91 10.49 12.58 6.39
N ILE A 92 9.78 12.60 5.28
CA ILE A 92 8.38 13.00 5.20
C ILE A 92 7.57 11.75 4.89
N TYR A 93 6.55 11.48 5.68
CA TYR A 93 5.59 10.44 5.43
C TYR A 93 4.37 11.01 4.72
N SER A 94 3.99 10.41 3.60
CA SER A 94 2.73 10.72 2.95
C SER A 94 1.55 10.22 3.77
N HIS A 95 1.67 9.00 4.32
CA HIS A 95 0.69 8.38 5.19
C HIS A 95 1.31 7.20 5.98
N SER A 96 0.51 6.57 6.82
CA SER A 96 0.94 5.57 7.79
C SER A 96 1.04 4.13 7.26
N HIS A 97 0.83 3.86 5.98
CA HIS A 97 0.97 2.51 5.46
C HIS A 97 2.42 2.03 5.43
N ASN A 98 2.60 0.74 5.71
CA ASN A 98 3.91 0.15 5.95
C ASN A 98 4.84 0.12 4.73
N ASP A 99 4.28 0.03 3.55
CA ASP A 99 5.02 -0.01 2.28
C ASP A 99 5.57 1.36 1.85
N HIS A 100 5.15 2.44 2.52
CA HIS A 100 5.67 3.80 2.33
C HIS A 100 6.49 4.30 3.53
N ALA A 101 6.10 3.97 4.77
CA ALA A 101 6.67 4.60 5.96
C ALA A 101 7.64 3.71 6.77
N SER A 102 7.64 2.36 6.59
CA SER A 102 8.37 1.46 7.48
C SER A 102 9.91 1.51 7.35
N GLY A 103 10.44 2.16 6.31
CA GLY A 103 11.88 2.35 6.13
C GLY A 103 12.46 3.59 6.80
N GLY A 104 11.63 4.43 7.44
CA GLY A 104 12.06 5.74 7.95
C GLY A 104 13.19 5.66 8.97
N ASP A 105 13.13 4.72 9.89
CA ASP A 105 14.10 4.55 10.99
C ASP A 105 15.56 4.42 10.53
N VAL A 106 15.81 4.01 9.29
CA VAL A 106 17.15 3.97 8.68
C VAL A 106 17.86 5.33 8.69
N PHE A 107 17.09 6.43 8.65
CA PHE A 107 17.59 7.80 8.64
C PHE A 107 17.55 8.48 10.01
N ALA A 108 17.24 7.74 11.09
CA ALA A 108 17.03 8.30 12.43
C ALA A 108 18.26 8.96 13.05
N ASP A 109 19.46 8.70 12.52
CA ASP A 109 20.71 9.29 12.98
C ASP A 109 20.90 10.76 12.55
N THR A 110 20.21 11.21 11.47
CA THR A 110 20.41 12.55 10.91
C THR A 110 19.13 13.32 10.60
N ALA A 111 18.00 12.60 10.45
CA ALA A 111 16.76 13.18 9.96
C ALA A 111 15.76 13.54 11.07
N THR A 112 14.98 14.59 10.81
CA THR A 112 13.75 14.93 11.49
C THR A 112 12.58 14.35 10.71
N PHE A 113 11.65 13.70 11.40
CA PHE A 113 10.52 13.01 10.79
C PHE A 113 9.28 13.89 10.81
N VAL A 114 8.55 13.94 9.71
CA VAL A 114 7.40 14.80 9.51
C VAL A 114 6.22 14.02 8.97
N GLY A 115 5.03 14.22 9.52
CA GLY A 115 3.80 13.59 9.06
C GLY A 115 2.56 14.35 9.52
N HIS A 116 1.41 14.02 8.93
CA HIS A 116 0.13 14.56 9.36
C HIS A 116 -0.23 14.08 10.77
N GLU A 117 -0.97 14.88 11.56
CA GLU A 117 -1.27 14.54 12.97
C GLU A 117 -2.09 13.25 13.13
N ASN A 118 -2.91 12.88 12.15
CA ASN A 118 -3.68 11.63 12.20
C ASN A 118 -2.80 10.37 12.19
N ILE A 119 -1.56 10.47 11.69
CA ILE A 119 -0.61 9.34 11.70
C ILE A 119 -0.38 8.82 13.13
N GLU A 120 -0.45 9.67 14.15
CA GLU A 120 -0.21 9.29 15.53
C GLU A 120 -1.21 8.22 16.00
N GLN A 121 -2.50 8.40 15.70
CA GLN A 121 -3.49 7.39 16.07
C GLN A 121 -3.40 6.13 15.22
N ASN A 122 -3.04 6.27 13.93
CA ASN A 122 -2.89 5.13 13.03
C ASN A 122 -1.73 4.22 13.42
N LEU A 123 -0.69 4.76 14.05
CA LEU A 123 0.43 3.97 14.59
C LEU A 123 0.15 3.33 15.95
N GLN A 124 -0.96 3.66 16.60
CA GLN A 124 -1.35 3.06 17.88
C GLN A 124 -2.02 1.70 17.65
N ARG A 125 -1.37 0.63 18.11
CA ARG A 125 -1.95 -0.72 18.05
C ARG A 125 -3.25 -0.77 18.86
N PRO A 126 -4.40 -1.15 18.25
CA PRO A 126 -5.64 -1.37 18.98
C PRO A 126 -5.48 -2.49 20.01
N ALA A 127 -6.33 -2.49 21.04
CA ALA A 127 -6.45 -3.64 21.93
C ALA A 127 -6.97 -4.88 21.17
N ASP A 128 -6.61 -6.07 21.61
CA ASP A 128 -7.01 -7.32 20.92
C ASP A 128 -8.53 -7.54 20.94
N ASP A 129 -9.23 -6.96 21.91
CA ASP A 129 -10.68 -6.97 22.05
C ASP A 129 -11.36 -5.66 21.57
N ALA A 130 -10.62 -4.79 20.86
CA ALA A 130 -11.20 -3.58 20.29
C ALA A 130 -12.31 -3.93 19.29
N PRO A 131 -13.43 -3.17 19.27
CA PRO A 131 -14.50 -3.41 18.31
C PRO A 131 -14.02 -3.14 16.87
N LEU A 132 -14.59 -3.86 15.92
CA LEU A 132 -14.41 -3.62 14.50
C LEU A 132 -14.90 -2.20 14.14
N LEU A 133 -14.20 -1.54 13.20
CA LEU A 133 -14.67 -0.27 12.64
C LEU A 133 -15.95 -0.47 11.81
N ALA A 134 -16.72 0.59 11.58
CA ALA A 134 -17.99 0.53 10.86
C ALA A 134 -17.89 -0.23 9.52
N ARG A 135 -16.88 0.05 8.72
CA ARG A 135 -16.64 -0.67 7.47
C ARG A 135 -16.23 -2.12 7.70
N GLU A 136 -15.41 -2.39 8.70
CA GLU A 136 -14.98 -3.76 9.04
C GLU A 136 -16.16 -4.61 9.54
N GLN A 137 -17.17 -4.00 10.17
CA GLN A 137 -18.41 -4.69 10.57
C GLN A 137 -19.21 -5.22 9.37
N LEU A 138 -19.07 -4.64 8.18
CA LEU A 138 -19.68 -5.17 6.97
C LEU A 138 -19.06 -6.52 6.53
N TRP A 139 -17.85 -6.79 6.95
CA TRP A 139 -17.16 -8.05 6.69
C TRP A 139 -17.56 -9.17 7.68
N ASP A 140 -18.01 -8.79 8.88
CA ASP A 140 -18.55 -9.70 9.90
C ASP A 140 -19.99 -10.09 9.55
N LYS A 141 -20.14 -11.12 8.72
CA LYS A 141 -21.44 -11.57 8.19
C LYS A 141 -22.31 -12.25 9.24
N ASN A 142 -21.70 -12.82 10.27
CA ASN A 142 -22.40 -13.52 11.34
C ASN A 142 -22.69 -12.63 12.57
N GLY A 143 -22.10 -11.43 12.65
CA GLY A 143 -22.33 -10.45 13.70
C GLY A 143 -21.68 -10.81 15.04
N ASP A 144 -20.60 -11.60 15.03
CA ASP A 144 -19.94 -12.02 16.28
C ASP A 144 -18.76 -11.11 16.71
N GLY A 145 -18.49 -10.04 15.94
CA GLY A 145 -17.44 -9.07 16.20
C GLY A 145 -16.05 -9.54 15.76
N ARG A 146 -15.96 -10.52 14.88
CA ARG A 146 -14.72 -11.14 14.39
C ARG A 146 -14.82 -11.41 12.89
N ILE A 147 -13.69 -11.54 12.23
CA ILE A 147 -13.63 -11.87 10.80
C ILE A 147 -13.03 -13.25 10.63
N GLN A 148 -13.86 -14.26 10.37
CA GLN A 148 -13.40 -15.63 10.10
C GLN A 148 -12.85 -15.76 8.68
N GLU A 149 -12.07 -16.83 8.41
CA GLU A 149 -11.53 -17.11 7.09
C GLU A 149 -12.63 -17.17 6.00
N SER A 150 -13.81 -17.71 6.36
CA SER A 150 -14.96 -17.76 5.44
C SER A 150 -15.59 -16.41 5.12
N GLU A 151 -15.28 -15.37 5.90
CA GLU A 151 -15.76 -14.00 5.75
C GLU A 151 -14.70 -13.07 5.14
N ALA A 152 -13.43 -13.44 5.30
CA ALA A 152 -12.28 -12.66 4.84
C ALA A 152 -12.03 -12.70 3.32
N GLY A 153 -12.81 -13.46 2.57
CA GLY A 153 -12.68 -13.61 1.13
C GLY A 153 -13.99 -13.40 0.39
N GLY A 154 -13.90 -13.09 -0.88
CA GLY A 154 -15.06 -12.92 -1.76
C GLY A 154 -15.40 -11.46 -2.05
N TYR A 155 -16.66 -11.20 -2.35
CA TYR A 155 -17.13 -9.88 -2.78
C TYR A 155 -17.14 -8.83 -1.64
N ILE A 156 -17.22 -9.24 -0.40
CA ILE A 156 -17.18 -8.36 0.76
C ILE A 156 -16.05 -8.86 1.65
N GLY A 157 -15.05 -8.04 1.90
CA GLY A 157 -14.00 -8.45 2.81
C GLY A 157 -12.67 -7.75 2.61
N LEU A 158 -11.83 -8.00 3.57
CA LEU A 158 -10.40 -7.77 3.47
C LEU A 158 -9.94 -8.44 2.18
N ASP A 159 -9.31 -7.69 1.31
CA ASP A 159 -8.78 -8.21 0.05
C ASP A 159 -7.59 -9.15 0.30
N ILE A 160 -7.86 -10.18 1.05
CA ILE A 160 -6.91 -11.22 1.41
C ILE A 160 -6.99 -12.29 0.33
N ALA A 161 -5.85 -12.59 -0.31
CA ALA A 161 -5.76 -13.74 -1.20
C ALA A 161 -6.23 -15.01 -0.47
N PRO A 162 -6.85 -15.98 -1.15
CA PRO A 162 -7.39 -17.19 -0.51
C PRO A 162 -6.41 -17.96 0.36
N ASP A 163 -5.10 -17.84 0.07
CA ASP A 163 -4.00 -18.43 0.86
C ASP A 163 -3.39 -17.45 1.88
N GLY A 164 -3.91 -16.21 1.95
CA GLY A 164 -3.37 -15.14 2.77
C GLY A 164 -3.89 -15.11 4.20
N PHE A 165 -5.08 -15.64 4.47
CA PHE A 165 -5.68 -15.58 5.80
C PHE A 165 -4.73 -16.04 6.92
N PRO A 166 -4.01 -17.19 6.84
CA PRO A 166 -3.07 -17.61 7.87
C PRO A 166 -1.89 -16.67 8.09
N ARG A 167 -1.62 -15.77 7.14
CA ARG A 167 -0.57 -14.74 7.27
C ARG A 167 -1.03 -13.58 8.16
N TYR A 168 -2.31 -13.31 8.18
CA TYR A 168 -2.91 -12.25 8.99
C TYR A 168 -3.38 -12.75 10.35
N ASP A 169 -3.89 -13.99 10.43
CA ASP A 169 -4.22 -14.70 11.67
C ASP A 169 -2.93 -15.14 12.38
N THR A 170 -2.28 -14.19 13.05
CA THR A 170 -0.94 -14.36 13.62
C THR A 170 -0.94 -15.22 14.88
N ASP A 171 -2.04 -15.25 15.61
CA ASP A 171 -2.22 -16.05 16.83
C ASP A 171 -2.87 -17.42 16.56
N GLN A 172 -3.25 -17.69 15.29
CA GLN A 172 -3.89 -18.92 14.85
C GLN A 172 -5.23 -19.20 15.54
N SER A 173 -5.96 -18.15 15.85
CA SER A 173 -7.29 -18.23 16.49
C SER A 173 -8.39 -18.70 15.51
N GLY A 174 -8.14 -18.61 14.20
CA GLY A 174 -9.12 -18.91 13.14
C GLY A 174 -10.02 -17.72 12.79
N TRP A 175 -9.70 -16.53 13.32
CA TRP A 175 -10.40 -15.28 13.04
C TRP A 175 -9.43 -14.11 13.17
N LEU A 176 -9.72 -12.99 12.49
CA LEU A 176 -8.93 -11.77 12.59
C LEU A 176 -9.54 -10.84 13.62
N SER A 177 -8.69 -10.39 14.54
CA SER A 177 -8.96 -9.31 15.48
C SER A 177 -8.75 -7.94 14.80
N ARG A 178 -9.31 -6.89 15.39
CA ARG A 178 -9.03 -5.51 14.97
C ARG A 178 -7.54 -5.18 14.99
N ALA A 179 -6.79 -5.75 15.95
CA ALA A 179 -5.35 -5.57 16.05
C ALA A 179 -4.57 -6.26 14.92
N GLU A 180 -5.04 -7.41 14.42
CA GLU A 180 -4.42 -8.10 13.28
C GLU A 180 -4.73 -7.41 11.95
N ILE A 181 -5.95 -6.92 11.78
CA ILE A 181 -6.31 -6.08 10.63
C ILE A 181 -5.43 -4.81 10.61
N TRP A 182 -5.27 -4.15 11.75
CA TRP A 182 -4.37 -3.01 11.89
C TRP A 182 -2.92 -3.39 11.55
N ALA A 183 -2.40 -4.49 12.09
CA ALA A 183 -1.02 -4.92 11.86
C ALA A 183 -0.73 -5.19 10.38
N SER A 184 -1.71 -5.63 9.62
CA SER A 184 -1.57 -5.86 8.18
C SER A 184 -1.33 -4.59 7.37
N ARG A 185 -1.89 -3.46 7.81
CA ARG A 185 -1.77 -2.15 7.15
C ARG A 185 -0.56 -1.35 7.63
N PHE A 186 -0.33 -1.35 8.95
CA PHE A 186 0.65 -0.47 9.59
C PHE A 186 1.95 -1.20 10.01
N GLY A 187 2.19 -2.41 9.51
CA GLY A 187 3.45 -3.13 9.71
C GLY A 187 3.75 -3.54 11.15
N GLY A 188 2.70 -3.68 11.99
CA GLY A 188 2.86 -4.17 13.36
C GLY A 188 3.68 -3.26 14.29
N GLY A 189 3.74 -1.96 14.03
CA GLY A 189 4.44 -0.98 14.87
C GLY A 189 5.93 -0.77 14.53
N THR A 190 6.33 -1.08 13.29
CA THR A 190 7.71 -0.86 12.81
C THR A 190 7.96 0.57 12.32
N ILE A 191 6.90 1.38 12.12
CA ILE A 191 7.02 2.74 11.63
C ILE A 191 7.43 3.66 12.79
N ARG A 192 8.51 4.43 12.59
CA ARG A 192 8.94 5.46 13.53
C ARG A 192 7.98 6.65 13.48
N ALA A 193 7.45 7.06 14.63
CA ALA A 193 6.56 8.22 14.73
C ALA A 193 7.26 9.51 14.28
N PRO A 194 6.53 10.48 13.67
CA PRO A 194 7.06 11.80 13.36
C PRO A 194 7.57 12.55 14.59
N ASP A 195 8.56 13.43 14.38
CA ASP A 195 9.02 14.41 15.35
C ASP A 195 8.24 15.74 15.22
N ILE A 196 7.73 16.01 14.01
CA ILE A 196 6.91 17.19 13.67
C ILE A 196 5.58 16.71 13.09
N TYR A 197 4.51 17.18 13.69
CA TYR A 197 3.15 16.95 13.22
C TYR A 197 2.56 18.25 12.66
N TYR A 198 1.68 18.14 11.69
CA TYR A 198 0.92 19.29 11.13
C TYR A 198 -0.53 18.86 10.86
N SER A 199 -1.46 19.83 10.80
CA SER A 199 -2.89 19.57 10.59
C SER A 199 -3.36 19.89 9.17
N ASP A 200 -3.04 21.10 8.66
CA ASP A 200 -3.55 21.56 7.37
C ASP A 200 -2.43 21.68 6.32
N ARG A 201 -1.39 22.44 6.67
CA ARG A 201 -0.29 22.74 5.77
C ARG A 201 1.01 23.01 6.55
N LEU A 202 2.12 22.55 5.96
CA LEU A 202 3.45 22.82 6.48
C LEU A 202 4.40 23.12 5.31
N SER A 203 5.26 24.14 5.47
CA SER A 203 6.35 24.41 4.54
C SER A 203 7.69 24.18 5.23
N LEU A 204 8.54 23.39 4.61
CA LEU A 204 9.90 23.10 5.07
C LEU A 204 10.90 23.69 4.08
N SER A 205 11.90 24.42 4.59
CA SER A 205 12.95 25.00 3.75
C SER A 205 14.32 24.49 4.17
N LEU A 206 15.16 24.14 3.20
CA LEU A 206 16.52 23.66 3.40
C LEU A 206 17.37 23.99 2.16
N GLY A 207 18.53 24.60 2.36
CA GLY A 207 19.48 24.88 1.27
C GLY A 207 18.88 25.66 0.10
N GLY A 208 17.98 26.61 0.38
CA GLY A 208 17.32 27.43 -0.63
C GLY A 208 16.17 26.79 -1.38
N LYS A 209 15.79 25.54 -1.06
CA LYS A 209 14.63 24.81 -1.61
C LYS A 209 13.51 24.77 -0.61
N THR A 210 12.27 24.68 -1.11
CA THR A 210 11.06 24.55 -0.30
C THR A 210 10.28 23.28 -0.70
N VAL A 211 9.79 22.57 0.32
CA VAL A 211 8.83 21.46 0.19
C VAL A 211 7.58 21.86 0.95
N GLU A 212 6.43 21.76 0.32
CA GLU A 212 5.13 22.06 0.92
C GLU A 212 4.33 20.78 1.11
N LEU A 213 3.81 20.61 2.32
CA LEU A 213 2.95 19.51 2.70
C LEU A 213 1.53 20.01 2.84
N HIS A 214 0.57 19.36 2.18
CA HIS A 214 -0.83 19.73 2.21
C HIS A 214 -1.66 18.54 2.66
N TYR A 215 -2.50 18.75 3.67
CA TYR A 215 -3.60 17.87 3.99
C TYR A 215 -4.86 18.43 3.33
N LEU A 216 -5.44 17.68 2.41
CA LEU A 216 -6.60 18.12 1.61
C LEU A 216 -7.87 17.32 1.95
N GLY A 217 -7.83 16.53 3.03
CA GLY A 217 -8.92 15.68 3.47
C GLY A 217 -8.60 14.19 3.36
N GLU A 218 -9.55 13.39 3.77
CA GLU A 218 -9.49 11.94 3.80
C GLU A 218 -9.68 11.37 2.40
N ASN A 219 -8.99 10.25 2.10
CA ASN A 219 -9.11 9.54 0.83
C ASN A 219 -8.67 8.09 0.97
N HIS A 220 -7.55 7.66 0.36
CA HIS A 220 -6.94 6.35 0.55
C HIS A 220 -6.60 6.05 2.03
N SER A 221 -6.28 7.09 2.81
CA SER A 221 -6.11 7.06 4.27
C SER A 221 -6.58 8.39 4.85
N ASP A 222 -6.83 8.45 6.17
CA ASP A 222 -7.22 9.66 6.89
C ASP A 222 -6.05 10.60 7.23
N ASP A 223 -4.83 10.20 6.92
CA ASP A 223 -3.60 10.95 7.17
C ASP A 223 -2.81 11.32 5.90
N MET A 224 -3.47 11.26 4.73
CA MET A 224 -2.83 11.47 3.44
C MET A 224 -2.27 12.88 3.26
N THR A 225 -0.98 12.94 2.96
CA THR A 225 -0.23 14.16 2.66
C THR A 225 0.10 14.26 1.18
N VAL A 226 -0.28 15.36 0.52
CA VAL A 226 0.30 15.75 -0.76
C VAL A 226 1.61 16.47 -0.49
N THR A 227 2.69 16.01 -1.10
CA THR A 227 3.98 16.71 -1.06
C THR A 227 4.19 17.46 -2.36
N LEU A 228 4.22 18.79 -2.29
CA LEU A 228 4.46 19.69 -3.42
C LEU A 228 5.91 20.17 -3.39
N PHE A 229 6.58 20.13 -4.53
CA PHE A 229 7.89 20.72 -4.82
C PHE A 229 7.67 21.93 -5.76
N PRO A 230 7.47 23.12 -5.22
CA PRO A 230 7.00 24.28 -6.02
C PRO A 230 7.95 24.70 -7.12
N GLU A 231 9.27 24.66 -6.85
CA GLU A 231 10.30 25.07 -7.83
C GLU A 231 10.44 24.04 -8.95
N GLU A 232 10.26 22.77 -8.65
CA GLU A 232 10.30 21.64 -9.58
C GLU A 232 8.97 21.47 -10.32
N ARG A 233 7.87 22.08 -9.83
CA ARG A 233 6.49 21.92 -10.33
C ARG A 233 6.04 20.47 -10.34
N VAL A 234 6.36 19.75 -9.26
CA VAL A 234 6.05 18.31 -9.07
C VAL A 234 5.24 18.14 -7.80
N ILE A 235 4.24 17.26 -7.84
CA ILE A 235 3.56 16.78 -6.63
C ILE A 235 3.75 15.26 -6.46
N HIS A 236 3.72 14.82 -5.22
CA HIS A 236 3.66 13.42 -4.84
C HIS A 236 2.32 13.13 -4.17
N THR A 237 1.50 12.27 -4.77
CA THR A 237 0.14 11.93 -4.35
C THR A 237 0.05 10.50 -3.79
N VAL A 238 1.14 9.82 -3.84
CA VAL A 238 1.35 8.44 -3.42
C VAL A 238 0.21 7.50 -3.89
N ASP A 239 -0.59 6.92 -3.01
CA ASP A 239 -1.60 5.92 -3.35
C ASP A 239 -2.98 6.50 -3.63
N SER A 240 -3.17 7.81 -3.36
CA SER A 240 -4.43 8.48 -3.65
C SER A 240 -4.69 8.65 -5.15
N LEU A 241 -3.64 8.62 -5.95
CA LEU A 241 -3.71 8.68 -7.40
C LEU A 241 -2.57 7.87 -8.03
N ILE A 242 -2.91 6.95 -8.89
CA ILE A 242 -1.97 6.25 -9.76
C ILE A 242 -2.39 6.50 -11.21
N PRO A 243 -1.61 7.28 -11.98
CA PRO A 243 -1.96 7.65 -13.36
C PRO A 243 -2.23 6.43 -14.25
N ASN A 244 -3.26 6.54 -15.10
CA ASN A 244 -3.69 5.52 -16.04
C ASN A 244 -3.98 4.14 -15.40
N ARG A 245 -4.43 4.13 -14.13
CA ARG A 245 -4.78 2.92 -13.41
C ARG A 245 -6.06 3.13 -12.61
N LEU A 246 -6.92 2.12 -12.52
CA LEU A 246 -8.05 2.15 -11.61
C LEU A 246 -7.57 2.19 -10.14
N PRO A 247 -8.31 2.88 -9.26
CA PRO A 247 -8.05 2.89 -7.83
C PRO A 247 -7.88 1.48 -7.26
N TRP A 248 -7.01 1.36 -6.27
CA TRP A 248 -6.64 0.08 -5.72
C TRP A 248 -7.83 -0.65 -5.10
N ARG A 249 -8.09 -1.82 -5.61
CA ARG A 249 -9.00 -2.83 -5.06
C ARG A 249 -10.38 -2.27 -4.64
N SER A 250 -10.77 -2.46 -3.36
CA SER A 250 -12.07 -2.05 -2.83
C SER A 250 -12.09 -0.62 -2.28
N LEU A 251 -11.31 0.30 -2.86
CA LEU A 251 -11.21 1.69 -2.41
C LEU A 251 -10.77 1.78 -0.95
N ASP A 252 -9.53 1.34 -0.66
CA ASP A 252 -8.97 1.38 0.68
C ASP A 252 -9.12 2.77 1.32
N GLY A 253 -9.30 2.81 2.65
CA GLY A 253 -9.61 4.04 3.37
C GLY A 253 -11.09 4.23 3.65
N GLY A 254 -11.95 4.08 2.67
CA GLY A 254 -13.40 4.16 2.85
C GLY A 254 -14.01 5.56 2.75
N PHE A 255 -13.35 6.50 2.07
CA PHE A 255 -13.72 7.92 1.97
C PHE A 255 -14.02 8.34 0.54
N LEU A 256 -15.00 7.72 -0.11
CA LEU A 256 -15.25 7.94 -1.55
C LEU A 256 -15.67 9.39 -1.90
N PRO A 257 -16.64 10.03 -1.22
CA PRO A 257 -16.99 11.43 -1.51
C PRO A 257 -15.83 12.39 -1.25
N GLU A 258 -15.14 12.21 -0.12
CA GLU A 258 -14.00 13.02 0.31
C GLU A 258 -12.81 12.84 -0.65
N TRP A 259 -12.63 11.62 -1.20
CA TRP A 259 -11.59 11.35 -2.18
C TRP A 259 -11.80 12.10 -3.49
N ILE A 260 -13.05 12.19 -3.95
CA ILE A 260 -13.40 12.99 -5.14
C ILE A 260 -13.07 14.46 -4.91
N ASP A 261 -13.51 15.03 -3.77
CA ASP A 261 -13.23 16.42 -3.40
C ASP A 261 -11.72 16.67 -3.28
N TRP A 262 -10.99 15.71 -2.73
CA TRP A 262 -9.54 15.74 -2.62
C TRP A 262 -8.84 15.82 -3.98
N LEU A 263 -9.26 15.02 -4.96
CA LEU A 263 -8.70 15.03 -6.32
C LEU A 263 -8.90 16.38 -7.00
N TYR A 264 -10.07 16.99 -6.86
CA TYR A 264 -10.31 18.35 -7.38
C TYR A 264 -9.46 19.39 -6.65
N ALA A 265 -9.29 19.28 -5.34
CA ALA A 265 -8.42 20.18 -4.59
C ALA A 265 -6.94 20.03 -5.00
N VAL A 266 -6.47 18.82 -5.28
CA VAL A 266 -5.14 18.56 -5.86
C VAL A 266 -5.00 19.24 -7.22
N ALA A 267 -6.01 19.14 -8.09
CA ALA A 267 -5.98 19.77 -9.41
C ALA A 267 -5.87 21.32 -9.39
N GLU A 268 -6.25 21.96 -8.28
CA GLU A 268 -6.09 23.42 -8.10
C GLU A 268 -4.63 23.82 -7.74
N LEU A 269 -3.78 22.87 -7.32
CA LEU A 269 -2.38 23.16 -7.04
C LEU A 269 -1.57 23.47 -8.32
N ASP A 270 -0.48 24.21 -8.18
CA ASP A 270 0.37 24.61 -9.30
C ASP A 270 1.51 23.62 -9.53
N PHE A 271 1.28 22.63 -10.40
CA PHE A 271 2.24 21.60 -10.79
C PHE A 271 2.05 21.20 -12.26
N ASP A 272 3.08 20.55 -12.82
CA ASP A 272 3.07 19.98 -14.17
C ASP A 272 3.12 18.43 -14.13
N THR A 273 3.76 17.86 -13.12
CA THR A 273 3.97 16.42 -13.00
C THR A 273 3.42 15.89 -11.67
N VAL A 274 2.66 14.81 -11.73
CA VAL A 274 2.27 14.03 -10.57
C VAL A 274 3.10 12.76 -10.48
N VAL A 275 3.62 12.45 -9.30
CA VAL A 275 4.37 11.23 -9.02
C VAL A 275 3.58 10.39 -8.02
N PRO A 276 3.15 9.18 -8.40
CA PRO A 276 2.46 8.25 -7.50
C PRO A 276 3.44 7.47 -6.61
N GLY A 277 2.92 6.70 -5.66
CA GLY A 277 3.67 5.72 -4.87
C GLY A 277 3.98 4.43 -5.64
N HIS A 278 3.26 4.19 -6.74
CA HIS A 278 3.39 3.02 -7.61
C HIS A 278 3.31 3.43 -9.08
N GLU A 279 3.79 2.56 -9.97
CA GLU A 279 3.75 2.73 -11.44
C GLU A 279 4.57 3.93 -11.95
N SER A 280 4.03 4.73 -12.86
CA SER A 280 4.74 5.80 -13.56
C SER A 280 4.15 7.19 -13.26
N PRO A 281 4.97 8.24 -13.32
CA PRO A 281 4.47 9.61 -13.23
C PRO A 281 3.46 9.93 -14.32
N GLY A 282 2.58 10.89 -14.02
CA GLY A 282 1.55 11.42 -14.90
C GLY A 282 1.46 12.95 -14.82
N THR A 283 0.29 13.46 -15.15
CA THR A 283 0.00 14.88 -15.32
C THR A 283 -1.26 15.29 -14.53
N LYS A 284 -1.64 16.55 -14.62
CA LYS A 284 -2.88 17.06 -14.03
C LYS A 284 -4.14 16.43 -14.68
N GLU A 285 -4.06 16.06 -15.94
CA GLU A 285 -5.14 15.40 -16.65
C GLU A 285 -5.47 14.04 -16.01
N ASP A 286 -4.46 13.28 -15.58
CA ASP A 286 -4.67 12.00 -14.88
C ASP A 286 -5.39 12.19 -13.54
N VAL A 287 -5.12 13.31 -12.82
CA VAL A 287 -5.83 13.64 -11.57
C VAL A 287 -7.31 13.84 -11.83
N LEU A 288 -7.65 14.62 -12.88
CA LEU A 288 -9.04 14.90 -13.26
C LEU A 288 -9.74 13.65 -13.81
N GLU A 289 -9.05 12.80 -14.55
CA GLU A 289 -9.60 11.55 -15.07
C GLU A 289 -9.99 10.60 -13.93
N GLN A 290 -9.15 10.47 -12.90
CA GLN A 290 -9.51 9.66 -11.72
C GLN A 290 -10.68 10.27 -10.93
N ALA A 291 -10.75 11.61 -10.81
CA ALA A 291 -11.89 12.25 -10.15
C ALA A 291 -13.21 11.93 -10.86
N VAL A 292 -13.23 12.06 -12.19
CA VAL A 292 -14.41 11.73 -13.02
C VAL A 292 -14.76 10.25 -12.90
N TYR A 293 -13.78 9.35 -12.95
CA TYR A 293 -14.01 7.92 -12.74
C TYR A 293 -14.71 7.63 -11.40
N LEU A 294 -14.22 8.22 -10.31
CA LEU A 294 -14.82 8.00 -8.99
C LEU A 294 -16.21 8.61 -8.85
N GLU A 295 -16.48 9.75 -9.49
CA GLU A 295 -17.84 10.34 -9.57
C GLU A 295 -18.80 9.41 -10.30
N GLU A 296 -18.43 8.95 -11.49
CA GLU A 296 -19.27 8.05 -12.30
C GLU A 296 -19.52 6.72 -11.59
N LEU A 297 -18.49 6.17 -10.94
CA LEU A 297 -18.61 4.95 -10.13
C LEU A 297 -19.59 5.14 -8.96
N ARG A 298 -19.41 6.23 -8.19
CA ARG A 298 -20.32 6.57 -7.07
C ARG A 298 -21.75 6.69 -7.54
N ASP A 299 -21.98 7.46 -8.60
CA ASP A 299 -23.31 7.75 -9.10
C ASP A 299 -23.98 6.49 -9.67
N ALA A 300 -23.23 5.63 -10.36
CA ALA A 300 -23.73 4.35 -10.87
C ALA A 300 -24.12 3.38 -9.75
N VAL A 301 -23.28 3.28 -8.71
CA VAL A 301 -23.56 2.42 -7.57
C VAL A 301 -24.72 2.96 -6.75
N GLN A 302 -24.79 4.28 -6.49
CA GLN A 302 -25.90 4.90 -5.77
C GLN A 302 -27.23 4.69 -6.50
N ALA A 303 -27.26 4.89 -7.83
CA ALA A 303 -28.47 4.64 -8.63
C ALA A 303 -28.92 3.16 -8.53
N ALA A 304 -27.98 2.23 -8.54
CA ALA A 304 -28.28 0.81 -8.41
C ALA A 304 -28.79 0.44 -6.99
N ILE A 305 -28.29 1.09 -5.94
CA ILE A 305 -28.80 0.98 -4.57
C ILE A 305 -30.25 1.48 -4.51
N ASP A 306 -30.54 2.64 -5.10
CA ASP A 306 -31.87 3.25 -5.12
C ASP A 306 -32.88 2.40 -5.91
N GLU A 307 -32.43 1.67 -6.93
CA GLU A 307 -33.21 0.68 -7.68
C GLU A 307 -33.41 -0.64 -6.92
N GLY A 308 -32.75 -0.84 -5.79
CA GLY A 308 -32.83 -2.05 -4.97
C GLY A 308 -32.11 -3.26 -5.58
N LYS A 309 -31.09 -3.04 -6.43
CA LYS A 309 -30.26 -4.11 -6.98
C LYS A 309 -29.42 -4.76 -5.89
N THR A 310 -29.13 -6.02 -6.06
CA THR A 310 -28.17 -6.73 -5.23
C THR A 310 -26.74 -6.35 -5.63
N LEU A 311 -25.78 -6.54 -4.71
CA LEU A 311 -24.35 -6.30 -4.99
C LEU A 311 -23.86 -7.14 -6.20
N GLU A 312 -24.31 -8.39 -6.32
CA GLU A 312 -23.99 -9.27 -7.45
C GLU A 312 -24.48 -8.67 -8.77
N GLU A 313 -25.73 -8.17 -8.81
CA GLU A 313 -26.29 -7.48 -9.99
C GLU A 313 -25.51 -6.19 -10.32
N MET A 314 -25.05 -5.44 -9.31
CA MET A 314 -24.22 -4.24 -9.51
C MET A 314 -22.88 -4.59 -10.15
N VAL A 315 -22.18 -5.59 -9.62
CA VAL A 315 -20.90 -6.08 -10.15
C VAL A 315 -21.03 -6.54 -11.60
N ASP A 316 -22.13 -7.22 -11.93
CA ASP A 316 -22.38 -7.73 -13.28
C ASP A 316 -22.77 -6.64 -14.29
N THR A 317 -23.34 -5.52 -13.82
CA THR A 317 -23.92 -4.50 -14.72
C THR A 317 -23.20 -3.16 -14.75
N ILE A 318 -22.42 -2.81 -13.72
CA ILE A 318 -21.63 -1.57 -13.67
C ILE A 318 -20.23 -1.84 -14.25
N LEU A 319 -20.12 -1.75 -15.57
CA LEU A 319 -18.93 -2.17 -16.30
C LEU A 319 -17.88 -1.06 -16.44
N MET A 320 -18.24 0.22 -16.27
CA MET A 320 -17.30 1.35 -16.45
C MET A 320 -16.51 1.25 -17.77
N GLU A 321 -17.21 1.05 -18.88
CA GLU A 321 -16.63 0.66 -20.18
C GLU A 321 -15.67 1.70 -20.77
N ASP A 322 -15.80 2.98 -20.41
CA ASP A 322 -14.93 4.05 -20.88
C ASP A 322 -13.47 3.93 -20.30
N TYR A 323 -13.27 3.06 -19.31
CA TYR A 323 -12.00 2.87 -18.60
C TYR A 323 -11.33 1.51 -18.83
N VAL A 324 -11.78 0.73 -19.83
CA VAL A 324 -11.28 -0.63 -20.10
C VAL A 324 -9.78 -0.69 -20.43
N ASP A 325 -9.21 0.40 -20.91
CA ASP A 325 -7.79 0.49 -21.26
C ASP A 325 -6.89 0.86 -20.06
N MET A 326 -7.47 1.19 -18.89
CA MET A 326 -6.70 1.47 -17.69
C MET A 326 -6.05 0.23 -17.10
N ILE A 327 -4.87 0.41 -16.54
CA ILE A 327 -4.12 -0.67 -15.87
C ILE A 327 -5.00 -1.30 -14.77
N GLU A 328 -4.97 -2.63 -14.73
CA GLU A 328 -5.72 -3.47 -13.78
C GLU A 328 -7.26 -3.33 -13.85
N TYR A 329 -7.83 -2.88 -14.97
CA TYR A 329 -9.28 -2.80 -15.14
C TYR A 329 -9.97 -4.13 -14.77
N ASP A 330 -9.54 -5.25 -15.35
CA ASP A 330 -10.17 -6.57 -15.11
C ASP A 330 -10.12 -7.00 -13.63
N LEU A 331 -9.11 -6.55 -12.88
CA LEU A 331 -8.95 -6.89 -11.48
C LEU A 331 -9.63 -5.91 -10.54
N SER A 332 -9.59 -4.62 -10.87
CA SER A 332 -9.99 -3.54 -9.96
C SER A 332 -11.42 -3.07 -10.15
N ARG A 333 -11.97 -3.07 -11.39
CA ARG A 333 -13.33 -2.57 -11.66
C ARG A 333 -14.39 -3.22 -10.77
N GLU A 334 -14.42 -4.55 -10.73
CA GLU A 334 -15.35 -5.30 -9.89
C GLU A 334 -15.21 -4.92 -8.40
N ARG A 335 -13.98 -4.83 -7.92
CA ARG A 335 -13.68 -4.48 -6.54
C ARG A 335 -13.96 -3.02 -6.21
N ASN A 336 -13.78 -2.11 -7.17
CA ASN A 336 -14.17 -0.71 -7.00
C ASN A 336 -15.70 -0.58 -6.83
N VAL A 337 -16.50 -1.35 -7.59
CA VAL A 337 -17.96 -1.39 -7.39
C VAL A 337 -18.32 -1.89 -5.99
N ILE A 338 -17.67 -2.94 -5.52
CA ILE A 338 -17.86 -3.48 -4.18
C ILE A 338 -17.48 -2.44 -3.11
N GLY A 339 -16.31 -1.81 -3.25
CA GLY A 339 -15.84 -0.79 -2.31
C GLY A 339 -16.76 0.43 -2.26
N ALA A 340 -17.22 0.92 -3.42
CA ALA A 340 -18.17 2.02 -3.49
C ALA A 340 -19.50 1.67 -2.80
N TYR A 341 -20.01 0.45 -3.03
CA TYR A 341 -21.22 -0.04 -2.34
C TYR A 341 -21.01 -0.07 -0.82
N GLU A 342 -19.90 -0.66 -0.33
CA GLU A 342 -19.61 -0.74 1.11
C GLU A 342 -19.53 0.65 1.76
N ILE A 343 -18.86 1.60 1.10
CA ILE A 343 -18.72 2.96 1.60
C ILE A 343 -20.07 3.66 1.68
N LEU A 344 -20.85 3.62 0.59
CA LEU A 344 -22.16 4.27 0.54
C LEU A 344 -23.15 3.67 1.54
N MET A 345 -23.10 2.35 1.77
CA MET A 345 -23.95 1.69 2.77
C MET A 345 -23.53 1.99 4.22
N SER A 346 -22.24 2.20 4.49
CA SER A 346 -21.72 2.52 5.83
C SER A 346 -21.85 4.00 6.20
N SER A 347 -21.94 4.90 5.21
CA SER A 347 -22.09 6.36 5.43
C SER A 347 -23.52 6.81 5.62
N GLY A 348 -24.48 5.92 5.45
CA GLY A 348 -25.94 6.19 5.53
C GLY A 348 -26.55 6.05 6.93
N GLU A 349 -25.75 5.95 8.03
CA GLU A 349 -26.23 5.89 9.42
C GLU A 349 -26.12 7.23 10.15
#